data_71734a1f993c2ca8d3050d9b8fe5d27e
#
_entry.id   71734a1f993c2ca8d3050d9b8fe5d27e
#
_cell.length_a   1.000
_cell.length_b   1.000
_cell.length_c   1.000
_cell.angle_alpha   90.00
_cell.angle_beta   90.00
_cell.angle_gamma   90.00
#
_symmetry.space_group_name_H-M   'P 1'
#
loop_
_entity.id
_entity.type
_entity.pdbx_description
1 polymer ?
#
loop_
_entity_poly.entity_id
_entity_poly.type
_entity_poly.pdbx_seq_one_letter_code
_entity_poly.pdbx_strand_id
1 'polypeptide(L)'
;SHDKCADYLIAHFKQHADTVYIQKYVTTAFDGTKLNSTNIIASFNPQATTRVMLSAHWDSRPFADQDTIDQNKPIQAANDAGSGVAILMEAAKALQSQKPDIGVDLVLFDSEDYGQPSNSTLPQVENSYCLGSQYWAKNPHVANYKADFGINLDMVGASDAVFMREQVSVTNADWVSQYVWGLADRLGYSSLFVPQMAGAITDDHLYVMQGRQFPCIDVIHYSNQSGFGIHWHTHRDDMNWISKNTLQA
;
A
#
# COMPACT_ATOMS: atom_id res chain seq x y z
N SER A 1 4.57 18.69 -5.34
CA SER A 1 5.21 18.55 -4.01
C SER A 1 4.36 17.65 -3.13
N HIS A 2 4.95 17.02 -2.15
CA HIS A 2 4.32 16.15 -1.17
C HIS A 2 3.04 16.77 -0.56
N ASP A 3 3.12 17.98 0.01
CA ASP A 3 1.94 18.66 0.59
C ASP A 3 0.78 18.83 -0.41
N LYS A 4 1.09 19.18 -1.67
CA LYS A 4 0.04 19.31 -2.70
C LYS A 4 -0.63 17.98 -3.04
N CYS A 5 0.13 16.89 -3.00
CA CYS A 5 -0.41 15.55 -3.19
C CYS A 5 -1.32 15.18 -2.01
N ALA A 6 -0.88 15.40 -0.78
CA ALA A 6 -1.70 15.20 0.40
C ALA A 6 -3.01 16.00 0.34
N ASP A 7 -2.93 17.29 0.00
CA ASP A 7 -4.12 18.16 -0.13
C ASP A 7 -5.09 17.65 -1.21
N TYR A 8 -4.57 17.17 -2.34
CA TYR A 8 -5.38 16.59 -3.41
C TYR A 8 -6.11 15.33 -2.96
N LEU A 9 -5.38 14.39 -2.33
CA LEU A 9 -5.95 13.15 -1.82
C LEU A 9 -7.00 13.41 -0.74
N ILE A 10 -6.70 14.28 0.21
CA ILE A 10 -7.64 14.70 1.26
C ILE A 10 -8.91 15.31 0.66
N ALA A 11 -8.77 16.19 -0.34
CA ALA A 11 -9.90 16.82 -1.00
C ALA A 11 -10.76 15.78 -1.75
N HIS A 12 -10.12 14.81 -2.42
CA HIS A 12 -10.82 13.72 -3.10
C HIS A 12 -11.62 12.88 -2.10
N PHE A 13 -10.98 12.35 -1.05
CA PHE A 13 -11.65 11.47 -0.10
C PHE A 13 -12.75 12.18 0.70
N LYS A 14 -12.60 13.47 0.99
CA LYS A 14 -13.67 14.27 1.62
C LYS A 14 -14.94 14.41 0.78
N GLN A 15 -14.86 14.21 -0.54
CA GLN A 15 -16.03 14.23 -1.42
C GLN A 15 -16.84 12.93 -1.36
N HIS A 16 -16.23 11.83 -0.93
CA HIS A 16 -16.80 10.49 -1.05
C HIS A 16 -17.03 9.79 0.29
N ALA A 17 -16.13 9.95 1.26
CA ALA A 17 -16.19 9.25 2.53
C ALA A 17 -17.09 9.95 3.57
N ASP A 18 -17.63 9.18 4.50
CA ASP A 18 -18.41 9.74 5.61
C ASP A 18 -17.53 10.54 6.57
N THR A 19 -16.28 10.12 6.76
CA THR A 19 -15.29 10.81 7.61
C THR A 19 -13.89 10.64 7.03
N VAL A 20 -13.08 11.71 7.09
CA VAL A 20 -11.67 11.66 6.72
C VAL A 20 -10.82 12.10 7.90
N TYR A 21 -9.95 11.21 8.38
CA TYR A 21 -8.96 11.52 9.40
C TYR A 21 -7.63 11.88 8.73
N ILE A 22 -6.98 12.92 9.24
CA ILE A 22 -5.69 13.42 8.76
C ILE A 22 -4.70 13.29 9.91
N GLN A 23 -3.79 12.33 9.80
CA GLN A 23 -2.83 12.03 10.85
C GLN A 23 -1.45 12.59 10.48
N LYS A 24 -1.15 13.79 10.97
CA LYS A 24 0.15 14.44 10.77
C LYS A 24 1.13 14.00 11.85
N TYR A 25 2.35 13.68 11.44
CA TYR A 25 3.43 13.28 12.36
C TYR A 25 4.80 13.64 11.77
N VAL A 26 5.82 13.54 12.59
CA VAL A 26 7.22 13.66 12.15
C VAL A 26 7.93 12.36 12.44
N THR A 27 8.57 11.80 11.44
CA THR A 27 9.43 10.62 11.59
C THR A 27 10.85 10.91 11.13
N THR A 28 11.75 9.97 11.33
CA THR A 28 13.16 10.11 10.95
C THR A 28 13.54 8.96 10.03
N ALA A 29 13.96 9.28 8.82
CA ALA A 29 14.45 8.32 7.86
C ALA A 29 15.82 7.75 8.26
N PHE A 30 16.26 6.69 7.57
CA PHE A 30 17.50 5.96 7.84
C PHE A 30 18.77 6.86 7.81
N ASP A 31 18.74 7.92 7.03
CA ASP A 31 19.84 8.89 6.86
C ASP A 31 19.79 10.06 7.83
N GLY A 32 18.83 10.07 8.77
CA GLY A 32 18.61 11.14 9.73
C GLY A 32 17.69 12.26 9.25
N THR A 33 17.21 12.21 8.01
CA THR A 33 16.26 13.18 7.45
C THR A 33 14.95 13.18 8.24
N LYS A 34 14.47 14.37 8.61
CA LYS A 34 13.15 14.54 9.24
C LYS A 34 12.08 14.63 8.17
N LEU A 35 11.14 13.69 8.21
CA LEU A 35 10.01 13.63 7.30
C LEU A 35 8.77 14.19 8.00
N ASN A 36 8.16 15.22 7.41
CA ASN A 36 6.83 15.70 7.83
C ASN A 36 5.79 14.88 7.07
N SER A 37 5.20 13.92 7.73
CA SER A 37 4.39 12.88 7.10
C SER A 37 2.92 13.01 7.45
N THR A 38 2.05 12.47 6.59
CA THR A 38 0.60 12.56 6.75
C THR A 38 -0.08 11.28 6.30
N ASN A 39 -0.50 10.43 7.23
CA ASN A 39 -1.41 9.34 6.89
C ASN A 39 -2.83 9.92 6.70
N ILE A 40 -3.56 9.38 5.71
CA ILE A 40 -4.91 9.81 5.37
C ILE A 40 -5.83 8.59 5.49
N ILE A 41 -6.90 8.70 6.27
CA ILE A 41 -7.84 7.61 6.46
C ILE A 41 -9.23 8.06 6.06
N ALA A 42 -9.81 7.45 5.04
CA ALA A 42 -11.18 7.68 4.59
C ALA A 42 -12.09 6.56 5.11
N SER A 43 -13.03 6.89 5.98
CA SER A 43 -13.90 5.93 6.66
C SER A 43 -15.32 5.99 6.11
N PHE A 44 -15.83 4.83 5.73
CA PHE A 44 -17.22 4.60 5.30
C PHE A 44 -17.92 3.78 6.35
N ASN A 45 -19.16 4.15 6.68
CA ASN A 45 -19.94 3.59 7.76
C ASN A 45 -19.13 3.45 9.07
N PRO A 46 -18.65 4.56 9.65
CA PRO A 46 -17.69 4.56 10.76
C PRO A 46 -18.26 3.97 12.05
N GLN A 47 -19.59 3.82 12.16
CA GLN A 47 -20.26 3.24 13.33
C GLN A 47 -20.41 1.71 13.23
N ALA A 48 -20.14 1.10 12.09
CA ALA A 48 -20.23 -0.35 11.93
C ALA A 48 -19.16 -1.07 12.77
N THR A 49 -19.57 -2.16 13.41
CA THR A 49 -18.69 -3.01 14.23
C THR A 49 -17.92 -4.04 13.37
N THR A 50 -18.55 -4.58 12.33
CA THR A 50 -17.88 -5.38 11.30
C THR A 50 -17.19 -4.44 10.34
N ARG A 51 -15.89 -4.62 10.12
CA ARG A 51 -15.08 -3.65 9.40
C ARG A 51 -13.95 -4.29 8.61
N VAL A 52 -13.67 -3.77 7.42
CA VAL A 52 -12.50 -4.13 6.62
C VAL A 52 -11.62 -2.91 6.35
N MET A 53 -10.33 -3.15 6.16
CA MET A 53 -9.36 -2.11 5.83
C MET A 53 -8.75 -2.40 4.47
N LEU A 54 -8.68 -1.40 3.61
CA LEU A 54 -7.84 -1.41 2.41
C LEU A 54 -6.77 -0.35 2.59
N SER A 55 -5.52 -0.67 2.26
CA SER A 55 -4.43 0.29 2.37
C SER A 55 -3.54 0.32 1.13
N ALA A 56 -2.84 1.42 0.97
CA ALA A 56 -1.74 1.62 0.04
C ALA A 56 -0.84 2.71 0.60
N HIS A 57 0.44 2.74 0.23
CA HIS A 57 1.22 3.95 0.48
C HIS A 57 0.97 4.99 -0.61
N TRP A 58 1.31 6.27 -0.35
CA TRP A 58 1.06 7.35 -1.30
C TRP A 58 2.27 8.24 -1.54
N ASP A 59 3.33 8.07 -0.76
CA ASP A 59 4.61 8.70 -1.02
C ASP A 59 5.34 8.03 -2.19
N SER A 60 6.37 8.64 -2.66
CA SER A 60 7.19 8.14 -3.75
C SER A 60 8.66 8.11 -3.34
N ARG A 61 9.37 7.12 -3.82
CA ARG A 61 10.79 6.95 -3.55
C ARG A 61 11.61 8.16 -4.00
N PRO A 62 12.44 8.75 -3.12
CA PRO A 62 13.22 9.94 -3.44
C PRO A 62 14.47 9.65 -4.26
N PHE A 63 14.77 8.40 -4.53
CA PHE A 63 15.95 7.98 -5.30
C PHE A 63 15.68 6.71 -6.10
N ALA A 64 16.26 6.63 -7.32
CA ALA A 64 16.14 5.49 -8.23
C ALA A 64 17.27 4.48 -7.98
N ASP A 65 17.36 3.91 -6.77
CA ASP A 65 18.51 3.11 -6.35
C ASP A 65 18.69 1.77 -7.10
N GLN A 66 17.67 1.32 -7.81
CA GLN A 66 17.74 0.15 -8.70
C GLN A 66 17.99 0.52 -10.17
N ASP A 67 18.09 1.82 -10.50
CA ASP A 67 18.44 2.26 -11.85
C ASP A 67 19.95 2.22 -12.08
N THR A 68 20.35 2.33 -13.34
CA THR A 68 21.76 2.43 -13.75
C THR A 68 22.24 3.87 -13.92
N ILE A 69 21.28 4.83 -13.96
CA ILE A 69 21.55 6.26 -14.14
C ILE A 69 20.78 7.07 -13.10
N ASP A 70 21.32 8.22 -12.74
CA ASP A 70 20.63 9.21 -11.88
C ASP A 70 20.04 8.63 -10.57
N GLN A 71 20.72 7.66 -9.97
CA GLN A 71 20.25 6.90 -8.80
C GLN A 71 19.84 7.77 -7.60
N ASN A 72 20.34 9.00 -7.50
CA ASN A 72 20.03 9.94 -6.43
C ASN A 72 18.86 10.88 -6.78
N LYS A 73 18.11 10.61 -7.85
CA LYS A 73 16.94 11.40 -8.24
C LYS A 73 15.65 10.63 -7.95
N PRO A 74 14.56 11.35 -7.63
CA PRO A 74 13.28 10.72 -7.37
C PRO A 74 12.70 10.06 -8.62
N ILE A 75 11.94 8.99 -8.42
CA ILE A 75 11.16 8.31 -9.46
C ILE A 75 9.77 8.94 -9.63
N GLN A 76 9.06 8.58 -10.71
CA GLN A 76 7.68 9.05 -10.93
C GLN A 76 6.67 8.29 -10.07
N ALA A 77 6.97 7.04 -9.71
CA ALA A 77 6.16 6.20 -8.82
C ALA A 77 4.73 5.98 -9.33
N ALA A 78 4.58 5.69 -10.63
CA ALA A 78 3.26 5.47 -11.22
C ALA A 78 2.63 4.16 -10.75
N ASN A 79 3.47 3.13 -10.54
CA ASN A 79 3.06 1.84 -10.00
C ASN A 79 3.23 1.79 -8.48
N ASP A 80 4.38 2.20 -8.01
CA ASP A 80 4.87 2.22 -6.63
C ASP A 80 4.91 3.67 -6.09
N ALA A 81 3.87 4.26 -5.55
CA ALA A 81 2.59 3.80 -5.01
C ALA A 81 1.34 4.21 -5.83
N GLY A 82 1.49 4.94 -6.93
CA GLY A 82 0.37 5.55 -7.65
C GLY A 82 -0.76 4.58 -8.00
N SER A 83 -0.45 3.32 -8.28
CA SER A 83 -1.44 2.31 -8.67
C SER A 83 -2.39 1.94 -7.52
N GLY A 84 -1.87 1.65 -6.34
CA GLY A 84 -2.69 1.36 -5.15
C GLY A 84 -3.55 2.55 -4.77
N VAL A 85 -2.99 3.75 -4.78
CA VAL A 85 -3.73 5.00 -4.53
C VAL A 85 -4.89 5.17 -5.50
N ALA A 86 -4.67 4.94 -6.80
CA ALA A 86 -5.71 5.06 -7.82
C ALA A 86 -6.88 4.09 -7.58
N ILE A 87 -6.59 2.84 -7.20
CA ILE A 87 -7.61 1.85 -6.84
C ILE A 87 -8.41 2.32 -5.62
N LEU A 88 -7.76 2.81 -4.57
CA LEU A 88 -8.47 3.30 -3.38
C LEU A 88 -9.33 4.54 -3.70
N MET A 89 -8.89 5.42 -4.60
CA MET A 89 -9.69 6.56 -5.05
C MET A 89 -10.95 6.13 -5.80
N GLU A 90 -10.87 5.12 -6.67
CA GLU A 90 -12.05 4.57 -7.36
C GLU A 90 -12.95 3.76 -6.40
N ALA A 91 -12.36 3.00 -5.48
CA ALA A 91 -13.11 2.33 -4.42
C ALA A 91 -13.94 3.30 -3.58
N ALA A 92 -13.39 4.49 -3.26
CA ALA A 92 -14.12 5.53 -2.54
C ALA A 92 -15.39 5.98 -3.27
N LYS A 93 -15.33 6.15 -4.59
CA LYS A 93 -16.51 6.50 -5.42
C LYS A 93 -17.54 5.37 -5.42
N ALA A 94 -17.07 4.13 -5.54
CA ALA A 94 -17.96 2.96 -5.53
C ALA A 94 -18.66 2.81 -4.17
N LEU A 95 -17.94 2.95 -3.05
CA LEU A 95 -18.48 2.88 -1.70
C LEU A 95 -19.47 4.01 -1.39
N GLN A 96 -19.26 5.20 -1.93
CA GLN A 96 -20.22 6.29 -1.83
C GLN A 96 -21.54 5.97 -2.54
N SER A 97 -21.46 5.36 -3.74
CA SER A 97 -22.62 5.04 -4.57
C SER A 97 -23.36 3.80 -4.09
N GLN A 98 -22.65 2.84 -3.52
CA GLN A 98 -23.17 1.56 -3.03
C GLN A 98 -22.81 1.40 -1.56
N LYS A 99 -23.51 2.15 -0.69
CA LYS A 99 -23.19 2.18 0.74
C LYS A 99 -23.14 0.77 1.33
N PRO A 100 -21.99 0.35 1.87
CA PRO A 100 -21.86 -0.97 2.46
C PRO A 100 -22.57 -1.04 3.83
N ASP A 101 -23.08 -2.21 4.17
CA ASP A 101 -23.61 -2.47 5.52
C ASP A 101 -22.49 -2.61 6.57
N ILE A 102 -21.27 -2.88 6.13
CA ILE A 102 -20.06 -2.96 6.98
C ILE A 102 -19.28 -1.64 6.94
N GLY A 103 -18.40 -1.44 7.91
CA GLY A 103 -17.41 -0.37 7.87
C GLY A 103 -16.30 -0.69 6.86
N VAL A 104 -15.87 0.32 6.11
CA VAL A 104 -14.70 0.21 5.24
C VAL A 104 -13.80 1.41 5.50
N ASP A 105 -12.52 1.14 5.78
CA ASP A 105 -11.51 2.19 5.90
C ASP A 105 -10.49 2.06 4.77
N LEU A 106 -10.32 3.15 4.02
CA LEU A 106 -9.26 3.30 3.04
C LEU A 106 -8.13 4.08 3.68
N VAL A 107 -6.99 3.45 3.86
CA VAL A 107 -5.84 4.01 4.60
C VAL A 107 -4.69 4.25 3.64
N LEU A 108 -4.26 5.49 3.54
CA LEU A 108 -3.10 5.87 2.75
C LEU A 108 -1.94 6.16 3.71
N PHE A 109 -0.92 5.32 3.67
CA PHE A 109 0.29 5.47 4.47
C PHE A 109 1.30 6.38 3.77
N ASP A 110 1.99 7.20 4.55
CA ASP A 110 3.03 8.11 4.10
C ASP A 110 4.40 7.64 4.58
N SER A 111 5.43 7.97 3.84
CA SER A 111 6.81 7.60 4.21
C SER A 111 7.03 6.09 4.33
N GLU A 112 6.39 5.33 3.44
CA GLU A 112 6.68 3.93 3.24
C GLU A 112 8.05 3.78 2.60
N ASP A 113 8.28 4.48 1.49
CA ASP A 113 9.31 4.20 0.49
C ASP A 113 10.60 5.05 0.66
N TYR A 114 10.76 5.72 1.80
CA TYR A 114 12.02 6.35 2.18
C TYR A 114 12.95 5.37 2.93
N GLY A 115 12.86 4.08 2.61
CA GLY A 115 13.66 3.05 3.23
C GLY A 115 15.12 3.03 2.76
N GLN A 116 15.99 2.40 3.56
CA GLN A 116 17.43 2.34 3.29
C GLN A 116 17.73 1.46 2.06
N PRO A 117 18.35 2.02 0.99
CA PRO A 117 18.77 1.22 -0.15
C PRO A 117 19.78 0.14 0.22
N SER A 118 19.74 -1.00 -0.46
CA SER A 118 20.67 -2.11 -0.23
C SER A 118 22.13 -1.77 -0.53
N ASN A 119 22.35 -0.77 -1.39
CA ASN A 119 23.69 -0.24 -1.75
C ASN A 119 24.14 0.93 -0.85
N SER A 120 23.39 1.27 0.20
CA SER A 120 23.74 2.34 1.12
C SER A 120 25.05 2.05 1.84
N THR A 121 25.88 3.09 1.97
CA THR A 121 27.15 3.04 2.74
C THR A 121 26.97 3.41 4.22
N LEU A 122 25.77 3.83 4.60
CA LEU A 122 25.42 4.13 6.01
C LEU A 122 25.26 2.84 6.82
N PRO A 123 25.43 2.88 8.15
CA PRO A 123 25.12 1.75 9.01
C PRO A 123 23.68 1.26 8.75
N GLN A 124 23.50 -0.07 8.76
CA GLN A 124 22.19 -0.66 8.53
C GLN A 124 21.19 -0.23 9.62
N VAL A 125 20.06 0.27 9.17
CA VAL A 125 18.92 0.65 10.01
C VAL A 125 17.79 -0.36 9.79
N GLU A 126 17.46 -1.11 10.83
CA GLU A 126 16.33 -2.05 10.78
C GLU A 126 15.00 -1.30 10.67
N ASN A 127 14.05 -1.90 9.96
CA ASN A 127 12.69 -1.36 9.79
C ASN A 127 12.67 0.09 9.26
N SER A 128 13.55 0.40 8.30
CA SER A 128 13.67 1.73 7.69
C SER A 128 12.55 2.08 6.71
N TYR A 129 11.81 1.09 6.22
CA TYR A 129 10.62 1.21 5.36
C TYR A 129 9.32 1.29 6.16
N CYS A 130 8.21 1.59 5.50
CA CYS A 130 6.86 1.51 6.07
C CYS A 130 6.65 2.39 7.31
N LEU A 131 7.30 3.56 7.39
CA LEU A 131 7.27 4.41 8.59
C LEU A 131 5.85 4.91 8.91
N GLY A 132 4.99 5.03 7.90
CA GLY A 132 3.59 5.42 8.04
C GLY A 132 2.74 4.40 8.75
N SER A 133 2.78 3.17 8.31
CA SER A 133 2.05 2.09 8.96
C SER A 133 2.61 1.76 10.34
N GLN A 134 3.93 1.84 10.53
CA GLN A 134 4.54 1.72 11.86
C GLN A 134 4.02 2.78 12.84
N TYR A 135 3.88 4.03 12.38
CA TYR A 135 3.33 5.10 13.20
C TYR A 135 1.85 4.89 13.48
N TRP A 136 1.05 4.59 12.44
CA TRP A 136 -0.39 4.36 12.57
C TRP A 136 -0.70 3.15 13.46
N ALA A 137 0.07 2.08 13.34
CA ALA A 137 -0.12 0.88 14.14
C ALA A 137 0.03 1.14 15.66
N LYS A 138 0.88 2.09 16.03
CA LYS A 138 1.05 2.54 17.43
C LYS A 138 0.03 3.60 17.84
N ASN A 139 -0.42 4.42 16.87
CA ASN A 139 -1.27 5.58 17.09
C ASN A 139 -2.49 5.54 16.14
N PRO A 140 -3.41 4.58 16.25
CA PRO A 140 -4.53 4.47 15.31
C PRO A 140 -5.43 5.70 15.38
N HIS A 141 -6.06 6.02 14.28
CA HIS A 141 -6.95 7.18 14.14
C HIS A 141 -8.20 7.11 15.03
N VAL A 142 -8.58 5.90 15.46
CA VAL A 142 -9.63 5.64 16.46
C VAL A 142 -9.06 4.77 17.56
N ALA A 143 -9.38 5.07 18.81
CA ALA A 143 -8.93 4.28 19.95
C ALA A 143 -9.37 2.81 19.80
N ASN A 144 -8.44 1.88 20.08
CA ASN A 144 -8.68 0.44 19.97
C ASN A 144 -9.17 -0.03 18.58
N TYR A 145 -8.76 0.66 17.52
CA TYR A 145 -9.11 0.30 16.16
C TYR A 145 -8.81 -1.17 15.87
N LYS A 146 -9.79 -1.85 15.30
CA LYS A 146 -9.69 -3.21 14.76
C LYS A 146 -10.50 -3.32 13.48
N ALA A 147 -10.03 -4.15 12.56
CA ALA A 147 -10.79 -4.64 11.42
C ALA A 147 -10.90 -6.17 11.50
N ASP A 148 -11.86 -6.75 10.81
CA ASP A 148 -11.96 -8.21 10.67
C ASP A 148 -10.81 -8.74 9.81
N PHE A 149 -10.43 -7.97 8.79
CA PHE A 149 -9.20 -8.16 8.02
C PHE A 149 -8.81 -6.88 7.28
N GLY A 150 -7.56 -6.88 6.77
CA GLY A 150 -7.01 -5.84 5.90
C GLY A 150 -6.46 -6.41 4.60
N ILE A 151 -6.39 -5.57 3.57
CA ILE A 151 -5.71 -5.82 2.30
C ILE A 151 -4.86 -4.60 1.99
N ASN A 152 -3.55 -4.79 1.91
CA ASN A 152 -2.61 -3.79 1.43
C ASN A 152 -2.46 -3.94 -0.09
N LEU A 153 -2.35 -2.83 -0.80
CA LEU A 153 -2.20 -2.79 -2.25
C LEU A 153 -0.91 -2.05 -2.59
N ASP A 154 0.08 -2.77 -3.07
CA ASP A 154 1.33 -2.18 -3.51
C ASP A 154 1.72 -2.66 -4.91
N MET A 155 2.17 -1.74 -5.77
CA MET A 155 2.56 -2.04 -7.15
C MET A 155 1.52 -2.86 -7.94
N VAL A 156 0.25 -2.47 -7.88
CA VAL A 156 -0.88 -3.23 -8.43
C VAL A 156 -1.34 -2.77 -9.82
N GLY A 157 -0.52 -1.99 -10.54
CA GLY A 157 -0.93 -1.38 -11.81
C GLY A 157 -0.12 -1.79 -13.04
N ALA A 158 1.02 -2.46 -12.88
CA ALA A 158 1.91 -2.76 -14.00
C ALA A 158 1.29 -3.73 -15.02
N SER A 159 1.64 -3.56 -16.30
CA SER A 159 1.12 -4.38 -17.40
C SER A 159 1.61 -5.83 -17.36
N ASP A 160 2.72 -6.09 -16.69
CA ASP A 160 3.32 -7.41 -16.47
C ASP A 160 3.14 -7.90 -15.02
N ALA A 161 2.21 -7.30 -14.28
CA ALA A 161 1.97 -7.64 -12.88
C ALA A 161 1.63 -9.12 -12.69
N VAL A 162 2.19 -9.69 -11.63
CA VAL A 162 1.88 -11.03 -11.12
C VAL A 162 1.75 -10.91 -9.60
N PHE A 163 0.62 -11.31 -9.06
CA PHE A 163 0.35 -11.31 -7.63
C PHE A 163 0.44 -12.74 -7.11
N MET A 164 1.56 -13.07 -6.47
CA MET A 164 1.75 -14.33 -5.77
C MET A 164 1.33 -14.17 -4.31
N ARG A 165 1.02 -15.29 -3.66
CA ARG A 165 0.68 -15.30 -2.23
C ARG A 165 1.96 -15.22 -1.41
N GLU A 166 2.33 -14.02 -0.93
CA GLU A 166 3.58 -13.85 -0.18
C GLU A 166 3.51 -14.49 1.21
N GLN A 167 4.66 -14.89 1.72
CA GLN A 167 4.76 -15.78 2.87
C GLN A 167 4.23 -15.18 4.18
N VAL A 168 4.39 -13.86 4.41
CA VAL A 168 3.92 -13.22 5.64
C VAL A 168 2.40 -13.24 5.69
N SER A 169 1.72 -12.91 4.59
CA SER A 169 0.26 -13.01 4.43
C SER A 169 -0.23 -14.44 4.65
N VAL A 170 0.41 -15.43 4.00
CA VAL A 170 0.01 -16.83 4.14
C VAL A 170 0.21 -17.34 5.57
N THR A 171 1.30 -16.94 6.23
CA THR A 171 1.57 -17.39 7.61
C THR A 171 0.58 -16.83 8.63
N ASN A 172 0.12 -15.60 8.45
CA ASN A 172 -0.65 -14.88 9.47
C ASN A 172 -2.12 -14.64 9.10
N ALA A 173 -2.47 -14.70 7.80
CA ALA A 173 -3.77 -14.33 7.26
C ALA A 173 -4.18 -15.22 6.08
N ASP A 174 -3.85 -16.51 6.10
CA ASP A 174 -4.03 -17.45 4.97
C ASP A 174 -5.48 -17.50 4.45
N TRP A 175 -6.46 -17.45 5.34
CA TRP A 175 -7.87 -17.49 4.93
C TRP A 175 -8.27 -16.25 4.11
N VAL A 176 -7.71 -15.07 4.40
CA VAL A 176 -7.95 -13.84 3.62
C VAL A 176 -7.31 -13.99 2.24
N SER A 177 -6.06 -14.46 2.20
CA SER A 177 -5.33 -14.72 0.96
C SER A 177 -6.08 -15.74 0.08
N GLN A 178 -6.54 -16.88 0.66
CA GLN A 178 -7.35 -17.86 -0.09
C GLN A 178 -8.66 -17.27 -0.60
N TYR A 179 -9.32 -16.44 0.20
CA TYR A 179 -10.58 -15.80 -0.18
C TYR A 179 -10.37 -14.84 -1.37
N VAL A 180 -9.35 -13.98 -1.32
CA VAL A 180 -9.07 -12.99 -2.38
C VAL A 180 -8.64 -13.69 -3.67
N TRP A 181 -7.67 -14.60 -3.63
CA TRP A 181 -7.25 -15.35 -4.82
C TRP A 181 -8.38 -16.22 -5.39
N GLY A 182 -9.19 -16.84 -4.53
CA GLY A 182 -10.37 -17.59 -4.96
C GLY A 182 -11.46 -16.70 -5.58
N LEU A 183 -11.60 -15.46 -5.14
CA LEU A 183 -12.50 -14.47 -5.76
C LEU A 183 -11.96 -14.06 -7.12
N ALA A 184 -10.68 -13.72 -7.21
CA ALA A 184 -10.01 -13.37 -8.45
C ALA A 184 -10.14 -14.48 -9.52
N ASP A 185 -9.99 -15.75 -9.12
CA ASP A 185 -10.20 -16.91 -10.02
C ASP A 185 -11.64 -16.94 -10.58
N ARG A 186 -12.64 -16.80 -9.70
CA ARG A 186 -14.06 -16.77 -10.12
C ARG A 186 -14.40 -15.60 -11.05
N LEU A 187 -13.67 -14.48 -10.93
CA LEU A 187 -13.85 -13.29 -11.76
C LEU A 187 -13.00 -13.33 -13.06
N GLY A 188 -12.19 -14.39 -13.25
CA GLY A 188 -11.39 -14.58 -14.46
C GLY A 188 -10.01 -13.93 -14.44
N TYR A 189 -9.48 -13.58 -13.24
CA TYR A 189 -8.18 -12.92 -13.07
C TYR A 189 -7.05 -13.86 -12.64
N SER A 190 -7.20 -15.18 -12.82
CA SER A 190 -6.19 -16.19 -12.43
C SER A 190 -4.82 -15.98 -13.07
N SER A 191 -4.74 -15.26 -14.19
CA SER A 191 -3.46 -14.93 -14.83
C SER A 191 -2.66 -13.87 -14.06
N LEU A 192 -3.34 -13.03 -13.30
CA LEU A 192 -2.73 -12.01 -12.44
C LEU A 192 -2.55 -12.54 -11.01
N PHE A 193 -3.61 -13.12 -10.43
CA PHE A 193 -3.61 -13.68 -9.07
C PHE A 193 -3.18 -15.15 -9.10
N VAL A 194 -1.88 -15.37 -9.08
CA VAL A 194 -1.28 -16.71 -9.20
C VAL A 194 -1.22 -17.37 -7.81
N PRO A 195 -1.80 -18.58 -7.61
CA PRO A 195 -1.91 -19.21 -6.29
C PRO A 195 -0.60 -19.82 -5.77
N GLN A 196 0.54 -19.49 -6.36
CA GLN A 196 1.87 -19.93 -5.92
C GLN A 196 2.34 -19.07 -4.74
N MET A 197 3.14 -19.67 -3.87
CA MET A 197 3.77 -18.94 -2.77
C MET A 197 5.02 -18.18 -3.25
N ALA A 198 5.12 -16.94 -2.81
CA ALA A 198 6.31 -16.11 -2.89
C ALA A 198 7.08 -16.12 -1.56
N GLY A 199 8.29 -15.57 -1.56
CA GLY A 199 9.05 -15.33 -0.33
C GLY A 199 8.36 -14.34 0.61
N ALA A 200 8.92 -14.17 1.80
CA ALA A 200 8.43 -13.15 2.74
C ALA A 200 8.76 -11.74 2.23
N ILE A 201 7.78 -10.86 2.24
CA ILE A 201 7.92 -9.46 1.89
C ILE A 201 7.65 -8.63 3.16
N THR A 202 8.47 -7.62 3.38
CA THR A 202 8.24 -6.62 4.43
C THR A 202 7.57 -5.43 3.78
N ASP A 203 6.31 -5.19 4.18
CA ASP A 203 5.51 -4.08 3.71
C ASP A 203 4.52 -3.64 4.80
N ASP A 204 3.71 -2.63 4.55
CA ASP A 204 2.76 -2.00 5.48
C ASP A 204 1.85 -3.01 6.20
N HIS A 205 1.39 -4.07 5.49
CA HIS A 205 0.55 -5.13 6.07
C HIS A 205 1.20 -5.81 7.29
N LEU A 206 2.53 -5.98 7.27
CA LEU A 206 3.27 -6.58 8.39
C LEU A 206 3.12 -5.74 9.66
N TYR A 207 3.34 -4.43 9.55
CA TYR A 207 3.27 -3.52 10.71
C TYR A 207 1.83 -3.31 11.19
N VAL A 208 0.85 -3.33 10.28
CA VAL A 208 -0.57 -3.36 10.63
C VAL A 208 -0.88 -4.58 11.49
N MET A 209 -0.49 -5.79 11.06
CA MET A 209 -0.72 -7.01 11.83
C MET A 209 -0.02 -6.99 13.18
N GLN A 210 1.24 -6.59 13.23
CA GLN A 210 2.02 -6.55 14.47
C GLN A 210 1.42 -5.59 15.50
N GLY A 211 0.99 -4.41 15.07
CA GLY A 211 0.51 -3.39 15.99
C GLY A 211 -0.99 -3.44 16.28
N ARG A 212 -1.81 -3.95 15.37
CA ARG A 212 -3.28 -3.95 15.51
C ARG A 212 -3.89 -5.34 15.71
N GLN A 213 -3.11 -6.41 15.50
CA GLN A 213 -3.50 -7.79 15.80
C GLN A 213 -4.78 -8.25 15.08
N PHE A 214 -4.92 -7.89 13.80
CA PHE A 214 -5.92 -8.47 12.90
C PHE A 214 -5.26 -8.93 11.60
N PRO A 215 -5.84 -9.93 10.90
CA PRO A 215 -5.28 -10.43 9.65
C PRO A 215 -5.16 -9.34 8.59
N CYS A 216 -4.01 -9.18 7.98
CA CYS A 216 -3.81 -8.28 6.86
C CYS A 216 -2.95 -8.99 5.81
N ILE A 217 -3.38 -8.96 4.55
CA ILE A 217 -2.61 -9.51 3.45
C ILE A 217 -2.01 -8.40 2.60
N ASP A 218 -1.00 -8.78 1.83
CA ASP A 218 -0.43 -7.95 0.80
C ASP A 218 -0.80 -8.48 -0.58
N VAL A 219 -1.28 -7.60 -1.44
CA VAL A 219 -1.43 -7.80 -2.87
C VAL A 219 -0.36 -6.94 -3.54
N ILE A 220 0.73 -7.58 -3.92
CA ILE A 220 1.92 -6.91 -4.41
C ILE A 220 2.45 -7.58 -5.69
N HIS A 221 2.93 -6.77 -6.66
CA HIS A 221 3.61 -7.30 -7.83
C HIS A 221 4.93 -7.93 -7.43
N TYR A 222 4.95 -9.25 -7.38
CA TYR A 222 6.16 -10.01 -7.10
C TYR A 222 6.10 -11.40 -7.73
N SER A 223 7.21 -11.85 -8.29
CA SER A 223 7.38 -13.24 -8.70
C SER A 223 8.71 -13.81 -8.24
N ASN A 224 8.75 -15.13 -7.99
CA ASN A 224 10.00 -15.81 -7.60
C ASN A 224 11.06 -15.80 -8.71
N GLN A 225 10.70 -15.48 -9.96
CA GLN A 225 11.62 -15.41 -11.10
C GLN A 225 12.19 -14.01 -11.31
N SER A 226 11.38 -12.95 -11.17
CA SER A 226 11.74 -11.57 -11.53
C SER A 226 11.77 -10.59 -10.35
N GLY A 227 11.43 -11.05 -9.14
CA GLY A 227 11.28 -10.13 -8.00
C GLY A 227 10.12 -9.16 -8.23
N PHE A 228 10.31 -7.90 -7.89
CA PHE A 228 9.33 -6.80 -8.02
C PHE A 228 9.17 -6.24 -9.44
N GLY A 229 9.80 -6.87 -10.43
CA GLY A 229 9.77 -6.40 -11.82
C GLY A 229 10.88 -5.38 -12.13
N ILE A 230 11.04 -5.11 -13.43
CA ILE A 230 12.19 -4.33 -13.94
C ILE A 230 12.03 -2.82 -13.79
N HIS A 231 10.87 -2.34 -13.42
CA HIS A 231 10.57 -0.92 -13.21
C HIS A 231 10.69 -0.50 -11.73
N TRP A 232 10.71 -1.46 -10.80
CA TRP A 232 10.79 -1.20 -9.38
C TRP A 232 12.01 -0.37 -9.00
N HIS A 233 11.79 0.73 -8.29
CA HIS A 233 12.81 1.70 -7.85
C HIS A 233 13.70 2.25 -8.97
N THR A 234 13.15 2.37 -10.18
CA THR A 234 13.84 2.93 -11.35
C THR A 234 13.04 4.08 -11.97
N HIS A 235 13.68 4.90 -12.81
CA HIS A 235 12.99 5.92 -13.61
C HIS A 235 12.01 5.35 -14.63
N ARG A 236 11.94 4.02 -14.77
CA ARG A 236 10.96 3.34 -15.60
C ARG A 236 9.61 3.16 -14.91
N ASP A 237 9.52 3.41 -13.60
CA ASP A 237 8.21 3.41 -12.93
C ASP A 237 7.41 4.65 -13.31
N ASP A 238 6.88 4.63 -14.53
CA ASP A 238 6.11 5.69 -15.14
C ASP A 238 4.80 5.17 -15.75
N MET A 239 3.98 6.07 -16.29
CA MET A 239 2.67 5.74 -16.86
C MET A 239 2.71 4.79 -18.07
N ASN A 240 3.88 4.56 -18.69
CA ASN A 240 3.99 3.62 -19.81
C ASN A 240 3.86 2.16 -19.37
N TRP A 241 4.14 1.87 -18.11
CA TRP A 241 3.99 0.53 -17.52
C TRP A 241 2.61 0.26 -16.95
N ILE A 242 1.78 1.27 -16.76
CA ILE A 242 0.45 1.11 -16.15
C ILE A 242 -0.54 0.53 -17.16
N SER A 243 -1.21 -0.52 -16.73
CA SER A 243 -2.24 -1.23 -17.49
C SER A 243 -3.62 -1.00 -16.88
N LYS A 244 -4.55 -0.50 -17.70
CA LYS A 244 -5.94 -0.37 -17.28
C LYS A 244 -6.55 -1.73 -16.90
N ASN A 245 -6.19 -2.80 -17.61
CA ASN A 245 -6.73 -4.14 -17.34
C ASN A 245 -6.26 -4.66 -15.97
N THR A 246 -5.00 -4.36 -15.60
CA THR A 246 -4.46 -4.75 -14.29
C THR A 246 -5.15 -3.96 -13.17
N LEU A 247 -5.36 -2.65 -13.35
CA LEU A 247 -6.06 -1.81 -12.36
C LEU A 247 -7.55 -2.17 -12.19
N GLN A 248 -8.15 -2.89 -13.14
CA GLN A 248 -9.54 -3.31 -13.10
C GLN A 248 -9.75 -4.70 -12.50
N ALA A 249 -8.66 -5.45 -12.31
CA ALA A 249 -8.68 -6.78 -11.72
C ALA A 249 -8.82 -6.73 -10.20
#